data_f7be54f100609ebeb176823b5f9ff170
#
_entry.id   f7be54f100609ebeb176823b5f9ff170
#
_cell.length_a   1.000
_cell.length_b   1.000
_cell.length_c   1.000
_cell.angle_alpha   90.00
_cell.angle_beta   90.00
_cell.angle_gamma   90.00
#
_symmetry.space_group_name_H-M   'P 1'
#
loop_
_entity.id
_entity.type
_entity.pdbx_description
1 polymer ?
#
loop_
_entity_poly.entity_id
_entity_poly.type
_entity_poly.pdbx_seq_one_letter_code
_entity_poly.pdbx_strand_id
1 'polypeptide(L)'
;MAQHDMNIANQSFPDFRTDLNNALSAINTMHSGSSRPSGAAAGTMWLDTTSASSPTIKFFDGTDDISFATIDYSANTVNFIDSTVASDLVNDTSPQL
;
A
#
# COMPACT_ATOMS: atom_id res chain seq x y z
N MET A 1 -6.65 4.86 -13.09
CA MET A 1 -7.10 5.08 -11.69
C MET A 1 -6.19 4.31 -10.75
N ALA A 2 -5.68 4.97 -9.71
CA ALA A 2 -4.72 4.32 -8.80
C ALA A 2 -5.38 3.41 -7.78
N GLN A 3 -6.64 3.63 -7.48
CA GLN A 3 -7.42 2.76 -6.59
C GLN A 3 -8.68 2.29 -7.30
N HIS A 4 -9.18 1.13 -6.88
CA HIS A 4 -10.39 0.53 -7.44
C HIS A 4 -11.09 -0.25 -6.34
N ASP A 5 -12.42 -0.35 -6.42
CA ASP A 5 -13.17 -1.11 -5.41
C ASP A 5 -13.08 -2.62 -5.63
N MET A 6 -12.43 -3.04 -6.71
CA MET A 6 -12.19 -4.45 -7.05
C MET A 6 -13.48 -5.22 -7.31
N ASN A 7 -14.52 -4.51 -7.71
CA ASN A 7 -15.79 -5.10 -8.07
C ASN A 7 -16.17 -4.65 -9.48
N ILE A 8 -16.30 -5.59 -10.39
CA ILE A 8 -16.64 -5.30 -11.78
C ILE A 8 -18.08 -5.74 -12.01
N ALA A 9 -18.97 -4.75 -12.09
CA ALA A 9 -20.38 -5.00 -12.26
C ALA A 9 -20.70 -5.31 -13.71
N ASN A 10 -21.88 -5.89 -13.95
CA ASN A 10 -22.36 -6.10 -15.31
C ASN A 10 -22.62 -4.75 -15.96
N GLN A 11 -22.08 -4.56 -17.16
CA GLN A 11 -22.14 -3.28 -17.83
C GLN A 11 -21.82 -3.49 -19.31
N SER A 12 -21.91 -2.41 -20.09
CA SER A 12 -21.59 -2.50 -21.50
C SER A 12 -20.13 -2.92 -21.70
N PHE A 13 -19.81 -3.49 -22.85
CA PHE A 13 -18.46 -3.98 -23.07
C PHE A 13 -17.40 -2.86 -22.99
N PRO A 14 -17.60 -1.68 -23.57
CA PRO A 14 -16.62 -0.60 -23.39
C PRO A 14 -16.46 -0.19 -21.94
N ASP A 15 -17.52 -0.13 -21.15
CA ASP A 15 -17.45 0.22 -19.74
C ASP A 15 -16.77 -0.88 -18.95
N PHE A 16 -17.04 -2.14 -19.29
CA PHE A 16 -16.37 -3.28 -18.67
C PHE A 16 -14.86 -3.19 -18.88
N ARG A 17 -14.44 -2.89 -20.10
CA ARG A 17 -13.00 -2.79 -20.40
C ARG A 17 -12.35 -1.66 -19.61
N THR A 18 -13.02 -0.51 -19.52
CA THR A 18 -12.51 0.62 -18.73
C THR A 18 -12.39 0.25 -17.27
N ASP A 19 -13.42 -0.40 -16.72
CA ASP A 19 -13.43 -0.81 -15.33
C ASP A 19 -12.32 -1.83 -15.03
N LEU A 20 -12.14 -2.79 -15.93
CA LEU A 20 -11.07 -3.78 -15.79
C LEU A 20 -9.70 -3.12 -15.85
N ASN A 21 -9.50 -2.19 -16.78
CA ASN A 21 -8.22 -1.48 -16.88
C ASN A 21 -7.95 -0.65 -15.64
N ASN A 22 -8.99 -0.05 -15.05
CA ASN A 22 -8.83 0.69 -13.81
C ASN A 22 -8.46 -0.23 -12.66
N ALA A 23 -9.04 -1.43 -12.60
CA ALA A 23 -8.68 -2.40 -11.57
C ALA A 23 -7.22 -2.85 -11.72
N LEU A 24 -6.78 -3.11 -12.95
CA LEU A 24 -5.40 -3.49 -13.20
C LEU A 24 -4.44 -2.36 -12.84
N SER A 25 -4.81 -1.12 -13.13
CA SER A 25 -4.00 0.04 -12.77
C SER A 25 -3.86 0.17 -11.25
N ALA A 26 -4.96 -0.06 -10.53
CA ALA A 26 -4.94 -0.02 -9.07
C ALA A 26 -3.98 -1.08 -8.51
N ILE A 27 -4.04 -2.29 -9.03
CA ILE A 27 -3.13 -3.36 -8.61
C ILE A 27 -1.69 -2.98 -8.93
N ASN A 28 -1.46 -2.44 -10.14
CA ASN A 28 -0.13 -2.09 -10.58
C ASN A 28 0.53 -1.00 -9.74
N THR A 29 -0.26 -0.19 -9.06
CA THR A 29 0.25 0.92 -8.24
C THR A 29 0.06 0.67 -6.75
N MET A 30 -0.15 -0.58 -6.36
CA MET A 30 -0.39 -0.96 -4.96
C MET A 30 -1.53 -0.13 -4.37
N HIS A 31 -2.62 0.05 -5.13
CA HIS A 31 -3.78 0.83 -4.69
C HIS A 31 -3.41 2.17 -4.09
N SER A 32 -2.50 2.90 -4.76
CA SER A 32 -1.98 4.16 -4.24
C SER A 32 -3.07 5.24 -4.17
N GLY A 33 -3.08 5.99 -3.09
CA GLY A 33 -4.05 7.04 -2.88
C GLY A 33 -3.86 7.67 -1.51
N SER A 34 -4.66 8.69 -1.20
CA SER A 34 -4.55 9.40 0.06
C SER A 34 -5.44 8.81 1.16
N SER A 35 -6.20 7.78 0.85
CA SER A 35 -7.06 7.10 1.81
C SER A 35 -7.14 5.62 1.44
N ARG A 36 -7.59 4.80 2.39
CA ARG A 36 -7.74 3.35 2.15
C ARG A 36 -8.66 3.12 0.96
N PRO A 37 -8.31 2.18 0.04
CA PRO A 37 -9.21 1.85 -1.08
C PRO A 37 -10.58 1.40 -0.56
N SER A 38 -11.64 1.80 -1.26
CA SER A 38 -13.00 1.51 -0.81
C SER A 38 -13.31 0.01 -0.80
N GLY A 39 -12.63 -0.76 -1.64
CA GLY A 39 -12.83 -2.20 -1.70
C GLY A 39 -11.88 -3.00 -0.82
N ALA A 40 -11.17 -2.36 0.09
CA ALA A 40 -10.18 -3.05 0.91
C ALA A 40 -10.84 -4.07 1.83
N ALA A 41 -10.19 -5.22 1.92
CA ALA A 41 -10.56 -6.29 2.84
C ALA A 41 -9.35 -6.62 3.70
N ALA A 42 -9.56 -7.40 4.75
CA ALA A 42 -8.42 -7.80 5.59
C ALA A 42 -7.33 -8.43 4.71
N GLY A 43 -6.13 -7.95 4.85
CA GLY A 43 -5.00 -8.41 4.04
C GLY A 43 -4.67 -7.50 2.87
N THR A 44 -5.44 -6.46 2.62
CA THR A 44 -5.14 -5.52 1.55
C THR A 44 -3.95 -4.64 1.94
N MET A 45 -2.95 -4.62 1.08
CA MET A 45 -1.81 -3.73 1.23
C MET A 45 -1.98 -2.57 0.26
N TRP A 46 -1.74 -1.35 0.72
CA TRP A 46 -1.92 -0.19 -0.14
C TRP A 46 -0.88 0.87 0.16
N LEU A 47 -0.72 1.81 -0.76
CA LEU A 47 0.29 2.86 -0.68
C LEU A 47 -0.39 4.18 -0.39
N ASP A 48 -0.14 4.74 0.80
CA ASP A 48 -0.69 6.02 1.20
C ASP A 48 0.22 7.13 0.66
N THR A 49 -0.29 7.88 -0.32
CA THR A 49 0.47 8.92 -0.99
C THR A 49 0.12 10.31 -0.48
N THR A 50 -0.38 10.42 0.75
CA THR A 50 -0.61 11.73 1.36
C THR A 50 0.66 12.57 1.32
N SER A 51 1.81 11.95 1.56
CA SER A 51 3.10 12.58 1.31
C SER A 51 3.64 12.04 -0.02
N ALA A 52 3.65 12.87 -1.05
CA ALA A 52 4.01 12.40 -2.40
C ALA A 52 5.46 11.95 -2.50
N SER A 53 6.36 12.56 -1.74
CA SER A 53 7.78 12.22 -1.80
C SER A 53 8.18 11.12 -0.83
N SER A 54 7.34 10.79 0.13
CA SER A 54 7.60 9.70 1.08
C SER A 54 6.31 8.97 1.43
N PRO A 55 5.76 8.24 0.47
CA PRO A 55 4.51 7.50 0.73
C PRO A 55 4.73 6.38 1.74
N THR A 56 3.66 6.00 2.40
CA THR A 56 3.67 4.97 3.45
C THR A 56 2.96 3.72 2.95
N ILE A 57 3.61 2.57 3.08
CA ILE A 57 2.98 1.28 2.79
C ILE A 57 2.15 0.89 4.01
N LYS A 58 0.88 0.61 3.79
CA LYS A 58 -0.05 0.24 4.86
C LYS A 58 -0.69 -1.10 4.59
N PHE A 59 -0.94 -1.83 5.67
CA PHE A 59 -1.61 -3.12 5.63
C PHE A 59 -2.93 -2.99 6.38
N PHE A 60 -4.03 -3.33 5.71
CA PHE A 60 -5.36 -3.27 6.34
C PHE A 60 -5.68 -4.63 6.96
N ASP A 61 -5.90 -4.65 8.27
CA ASP A 61 -6.19 -5.90 8.99
C ASP A 61 -7.68 -6.22 9.10
N GLY A 62 -8.52 -5.41 8.46
CA GLY A 62 -9.96 -5.55 8.53
C GLY A 62 -10.61 -4.50 9.42
N THR A 63 -9.83 -3.82 10.22
CA THR A 63 -10.30 -2.78 11.14
C THR A 63 -9.42 -1.55 11.05
N ASP A 64 -8.11 -1.75 11.14
CA ASP A 64 -7.14 -0.65 11.18
C ASP A 64 -6.15 -0.76 10.04
N ASP A 65 -5.57 0.37 9.66
CA ASP A 65 -4.47 0.44 8.72
C ASP A 65 -3.17 0.45 9.51
N ILE A 66 -2.37 -0.60 9.34
CA ILE A 66 -1.11 -0.74 10.04
C ILE A 66 -0.01 -0.18 9.14
N SER A 67 0.67 0.86 9.59
CA SER A 67 1.77 1.43 8.84
C SER A 67 2.98 0.50 8.91
N PHE A 68 3.47 0.09 7.75
CA PHE A 68 4.55 -0.89 7.65
C PHE A 68 5.89 -0.22 7.40
N ALA A 69 5.96 0.64 6.39
CA ALA A 69 7.22 1.27 6.00
C ALA A 69 6.95 2.53 5.22
N THR A 70 7.89 3.45 5.24
CA THR A 70 7.87 4.66 4.43
C THR A 70 8.95 4.53 3.36
N ILE A 71 8.60 4.86 2.13
CA ILE A 71 9.53 4.85 1.01
C ILE A 71 9.95 6.28 0.74
N ASP A 72 11.24 6.58 0.86
CA ASP A 72 11.76 7.92 0.58
C ASP A 72 12.23 7.97 -0.87
N TYR A 73 11.49 8.65 -1.72
CA TYR A 73 11.80 8.71 -3.14
C TYR A 73 13.06 9.54 -3.39
N SER A 74 13.30 10.53 -2.57
CA SER A 74 14.46 11.39 -2.74
C SER A 74 15.76 10.66 -2.43
N ALA A 75 15.76 9.89 -1.36
CA ALA A 75 16.95 9.15 -0.93
C ALA A 75 17.00 7.74 -1.48
N ASN A 76 15.93 7.26 -2.10
CA ASN A 76 15.81 5.88 -2.59
C ASN A 76 16.00 4.86 -1.46
N THR A 77 15.34 5.12 -0.32
CA THR A 77 15.49 4.29 0.87
C THR A 77 14.14 3.86 1.41
N VAL A 78 14.15 2.83 2.24
CA VAL A 78 12.98 2.32 2.95
C VAL A 78 13.23 2.47 4.44
N ASN A 79 12.25 3.06 5.14
CA ASN A 79 12.32 3.20 6.59
C ASN A 79 11.19 2.40 7.20
N PHE A 80 11.52 1.34 7.93
CA PHE A 80 10.53 0.55 8.65
C PHE A 80 10.00 1.34 9.83
N ILE A 81 8.69 1.29 10.00
CA ILE A 81 8.03 2.10 11.03
C ILE A 81 8.04 1.41 12.39
N ASP A 82 7.94 0.07 12.39
CA ASP A 82 7.88 -0.68 13.64
C ASP A 82 9.24 -0.70 14.31
N SER A 83 9.34 -0.08 15.47
CA SER A 83 10.58 -0.03 16.22
C SER A 83 11.03 -1.40 16.73
N THR A 84 10.10 -2.31 16.89
CA THR A 84 10.45 -3.68 17.30
C THR A 84 11.28 -4.36 16.23
N VAL A 85 10.90 -4.20 14.97
CA VAL A 85 11.67 -4.75 13.86
C VAL A 85 13.07 -4.13 13.83
N ALA A 86 13.16 -2.83 13.99
CA ALA A 86 14.44 -2.14 14.00
C ALA A 86 15.30 -2.58 15.18
N SER A 87 14.69 -2.76 16.34
CA SER A 87 15.41 -3.22 17.53
C SER A 87 15.98 -4.63 17.33
N ASP A 88 15.22 -5.50 16.72
CA ASP A 88 15.69 -6.86 16.46
C ASP A 88 16.88 -6.85 15.50
N LEU A 89 16.85 -6.02 14.48
CA LEU A 89 17.96 -5.91 13.56
C LEU A 89 19.22 -5.39 14.26
N VAL A 90 19.06 -4.41 15.13
CA VAL A 90 20.19 -3.88 15.89
C VAL A 90 20.74 -4.95 16.82
N ASN A 91 19.89 -5.68 17.49
CA ASN A 91 20.33 -6.72 18.41
C ASN A 91 21.07 -7.84 17.67
N ASP A 92 20.65 -8.15 16.47
CA ASP A 92 21.33 -9.18 15.68
C ASP A 92 22.74 -8.79 15.33
N THR A 93 22.99 -7.51 15.15
CA THR A 93 24.33 -7.05 14.80
C THR A 93 25.19 -6.85 16.00
N SER A 94 24.60 -6.64 17.13
CA SER A 94 25.36 -6.31 18.31
C SER A 94 25.82 -7.51 19.03
N PRO A 95 25.43 -8.43 18.92
CA PRO A 95 25.79 -9.39 19.88
C PRO A 95 26.98 -9.92 19.61
N GLN A 96 26.61 -9.48 19.29
CA GLN A 96 26.98 -9.60 19.15
C GLN A 96 27.16 -8.87 18.89
N LEU A 97 27.11 -8.57 18.62
CA LEU A 97 27.08 -7.64 18.58
C LEU A 97 27.19 -7.06 19.05
#